data_8fbe845b21044a2993f4bb30137e36de
#
_entry.id   8fbe845b21044a2993f4bb30137e36de
#
_cell.length_a   1.000
_cell.length_b   1.000
_cell.length_c   1.000
_cell.angle_alpha   90.00
_cell.angle_beta   90.00
_cell.angle_gamma   90.00
#
_symmetry.space_group_name_H-M   'P 1'
#
loop_
_entity.id
_entity.type
_entity.pdbx_description
1 polymer ?
#
loop_
_entity_poly.entity_id
_entity_poly.type
_entity_poly.pdbx_seq_one_letter_code
_entity_poly.pdbx_strand_id
1 'polypeptide(L)'
;FDQYMYGGDKSALTKSEKEGWKIFSEELYCTKCHPAPHFTTYQAENNGLYENYGEDKGRFRIHHDTLDMDKFKVPSLRNVELTYPYMHNGAFSTLDDVIAHYSSGGKEHPNKNSLIKPFDLSEGEKTDLKNFLRALTDTSYMSGFR
;
A
#
# COMPACT_ATOMS: atom_id res chain seq x y z
N PHE A 1 -11.52 5.34 9.57
CA PHE A 1 -10.64 4.36 10.24
C PHE A 1 -10.30 4.79 11.68
N ASP A 2 -9.84 6.03 11.90
CA ASP A 2 -9.33 6.47 13.20
C ASP A 2 -10.40 6.50 14.29
N GLN A 3 -11.62 6.91 13.97
CA GLN A 3 -12.75 6.83 14.92
C GLN A 3 -13.05 5.40 15.35
N TYR A 4 -12.91 4.44 14.43
CA TYR A 4 -13.07 3.03 14.72
C TYR A 4 -11.97 2.47 15.62
N MET A 5 -10.71 2.78 15.31
CA MET A 5 -9.54 2.21 16.02
C MET A 5 -9.26 2.93 17.35
N TYR A 6 -9.34 4.25 17.37
CA TYR A 6 -8.85 5.08 18.46
C TYR A 6 -9.94 5.93 19.11
N GLY A 7 -10.99 6.28 18.37
CA GLY A 7 -12.11 7.11 18.86
C GLY A 7 -13.21 6.34 19.59
N GLY A 8 -13.13 5.01 19.63
CA GLY A 8 -14.10 4.15 20.32
C GLY A 8 -15.40 3.93 19.55
N ASP A 9 -15.59 4.53 18.39
CA ASP A 9 -16.79 4.35 17.57
C ASP A 9 -16.68 3.10 16.69
N LYS A 10 -17.22 1.99 17.15
CA LYS A 10 -17.23 0.71 16.41
C LYS A 10 -18.18 0.71 15.20
N SER A 11 -18.99 1.75 15.02
CA SER A 11 -19.86 1.94 13.85
C SER A 11 -19.22 2.77 12.74
N ALA A 12 -18.05 3.40 13.00
CA ALA A 12 -17.36 4.29 12.06
C ALA A 12 -16.82 3.61 10.79
N LEU A 13 -16.76 2.28 10.77
CA LEU A 13 -16.50 1.49 9.56
C LEU A 13 -17.69 0.61 9.22
N THR A 14 -17.99 0.51 7.93
CA THR A 14 -18.96 -0.44 7.38
C THR A 14 -18.45 -1.89 7.55
N LYS A 15 -19.32 -2.87 7.33
CA LYS A 15 -18.93 -4.28 7.35
C LYS A 15 -17.81 -4.57 6.34
N SER A 16 -17.95 -4.08 5.12
CA SER A 16 -16.97 -4.27 4.04
C SER A 16 -15.60 -3.68 4.39
N GLU A 17 -15.56 -2.47 4.97
CA GLU A 17 -14.31 -1.83 5.40
C GLU A 17 -13.63 -2.59 6.55
N LYS A 18 -14.39 -3.21 7.43
CA LYS A 18 -13.85 -4.07 8.50
C LYS A 18 -13.28 -5.37 7.96
N GLU A 19 -13.97 -6.02 7.02
CA GLU A 19 -13.42 -7.20 6.34
C GLU A 19 -12.17 -6.84 5.56
N GLY A 20 -12.15 -5.71 4.84
CA GLY A 20 -10.97 -5.21 4.14
C GLY A 20 -9.79 -4.92 5.08
N TRP A 21 -10.06 -4.37 6.28
CA TRP A 21 -9.01 -4.20 7.31
C TRP A 21 -8.46 -5.55 7.77
N LYS A 22 -9.30 -6.55 7.98
CA LYS A 22 -8.89 -7.89 8.36
C LYS A 22 -8.01 -8.53 7.28
N ILE A 23 -8.43 -8.48 6.01
CA ILE A 23 -7.63 -8.95 4.87
C ILE A 23 -6.26 -8.25 4.87
N PHE A 24 -6.23 -6.92 4.99
CA PHE A 24 -5.02 -6.12 4.98
C PHE A 24 -4.06 -6.46 6.13
N SER A 25 -4.60 -6.62 7.35
CA SER A 25 -3.79 -6.71 8.57
C SER A 25 -3.43 -8.15 8.96
N GLU A 26 -4.34 -9.10 8.76
CA GLU A 26 -4.23 -10.45 9.31
C GLU A 26 -3.98 -11.52 8.25
N GLU A 27 -4.53 -11.35 7.04
CA GLU A 27 -4.43 -12.36 6.00
C GLU A 27 -3.25 -12.10 5.05
N LEU A 28 -3.11 -10.86 4.57
CA LEU A 28 -2.06 -10.47 3.63
C LEU A 28 -0.85 -9.80 4.32
N TYR A 29 -0.96 -9.50 5.60
CA TYR A 29 0.11 -8.87 6.40
C TYR A 29 0.67 -7.57 5.81
N CYS A 30 -0.14 -6.80 5.10
CA CYS A 30 0.27 -5.52 4.49
C CYS A 30 0.78 -4.52 5.56
N THR A 31 0.33 -4.68 6.80
CA THR A 31 0.80 -3.92 7.97
C THR A 31 2.28 -4.10 8.28
N LYS A 32 2.96 -5.11 7.72
CA LYS A 32 4.42 -5.26 7.88
C LYS A 32 5.20 -4.11 7.23
N CYS A 33 4.68 -3.57 6.14
CA CYS A 33 5.23 -2.39 5.46
C CYS A 33 4.38 -1.13 5.72
N HIS A 34 3.09 -1.30 5.97
CA HIS A 34 2.13 -0.21 6.14
C HIS A 34 1.42 -0.26 7.52
N PRO A 35 2.16 -0.16 8.65
CA PRO A 35 1.54 -0.20 9.97
C PRO A 35 0.73 1.08 10.25
N ALA A 36 -0.40 0.92 10.97
CA ALA A 36 -1.13 2.05 11.55
C ALA A 36 -0.27 2.75 12.63
N PRO A 37 -0.48 4.04 12.91
CA PRO A 37 -1.51 4.92 12.35
C PRO A 37 -1.13 5.55 11.01
N HIS A 38 0.14 5.59 10.64
CA HIS A 38 0.62 6.30 9.45
C HIS A 38 0.59 5.47 8.17
N PHE A 39 0.37 4.17 8.27
CA PHE A 39 0.36 3.22 7.15
C PHE A 39 1.64 3.30 6.31
N THR A 40 2.77 3.43 6.98
CA THR A 40 4.13 3.40 6.41
C THR A 40 5.15 3.08 7.50
N THR A 41 6.19 2.33 7.14
CA THR A 41 7.39 2.15 7.97
C THR A 41 8.42 3.24 7.75
N TYR A 42 8.25 4.10 6.75
CA TYR A 42 9.25 5.05 6.23
C TYR A 42 10.53 4.38 5.71
N GLN A 43 10.61 3.06 5.70
CA GLN A 43 11.74 2.32 5.12
C GLN A 43 11.68 2.31 3.59
N ALA A 44 12.75 1.89 2.96
CA ALA A 44 12.79 1.69 1.52
C ALA A 44 12.73 0.19 1.22
N GLU A 45 11.82 -0.19 0.31
CA GLU A 45 11.58 -1.57 -0.10
C GLU A 45 11.51 -1.68 -1.61
N ASN A 46 11.85 -2.85 -2.13
CA ASN A 46 11.57 -3.21 -3.52
C ASN A 46 10.29 -4.07 -3.55
N ASN A 47 9.28 -3.60 -4.24
CA ASN A 47 8.00 -4.29 -4.34
C ASN A 47 7.85 -5.17 -5.59
N GLY A 48 8.95 -5.40 -6.34
CA GLY A 48 8.90 -6.20 -7.55
C GLY A 48 8.11 -5.57 -8.69
N LEU A 49 8.09 -4.23 -8.80
CA LEU A 49 7.39 -3.57 -9.90
C LEU A 49 8.01 -3.93 -11.26
N TYR A 50 9.34 -4.02 -11.30
CA TYR A 50 10.10 -4.41 -12.48
C TYR A 50 11.18 -5.44 -12.14
N GLU A 51 11.60 -6.21 -13.16
CA GLU A 51 12.81 -7.05 -13.10
C GLU A 51 14.08 -6.19 -13.21
N ASN A 52 13.97 -5.06 -13.92
CA ASN A 52 15.07 -4.11 -14.10
C ASN A 52 14.50 -2.69 -14.11
N TYR A 53 15.02 -1.84 -13.25
CA TYR A 53 14.61 -0.45 -13.07
C TYR A 53 15.44 0.55 -13.93
N GLY A 54 16.32 0.05 -14.78
CA GLY A 54 17.14 0.90 -15.68
C GLY A 54 18.01 1.88 -14.90
N GLU A 55 17.88 3.16 -15.19
CA GLU A 55 18.65 4.24 -14.55
C GLU A 55 18.09 4.65 -13.18
N ASP A 56 16.85 4.25 -12.83
CA ASP A 56 16.27 4.58 -11.54
C ASP A 56 16.66 3.56 -10.47
N LYS A 57 17.80 3.80 -9.85
CA LYS A 57 18.41 2.92 -8.83
C LYS A 57 17.83 3.12 -7.42
N GLY A 58 16.75 3.90 -7.28
CA GLY A 58 16.11 4.12 -6.00
C GLY A 58 17.08 4.63 -4.93
N ARG A 59 16.98 4.09 -3.73
CA ARG A 59 17.78 4.48 -2.55
C ARG A 59 19.28 4.27 -2.74
N PHE A 60 19.73 3.33 -3.59
CA PHE A 60 21.15 3.15 -3.92
C PHE A 60 21.86 4.45 -4.32
N ARG A 61 21.15 5.37 -4.98
CA ARG A 61 21.70 6.68 -5.38
C ARG A 61 22.19 7.54 -4.21
N ILE A 62 21.76 7.24 -3.00
CA ILE A 62 22.11 8.00 -1.78
C ILE A 62 23.21 7.30 -1.00
N HIS A 63 23.10 5.98 -0.82
CA HIS A 63 23.97 5.22 0.07
C HIS A 63 25.05 4.42 -0.65
N HIS A 64 24.91 4.19 -1.97
CA HIS A 64 25.78 3.33 -2.78
C HIS A 64 25.94 1.90 -2.24
N ASP A 65 24.96 1.46 -1.42
CA ASP A 65 24.87 0.09 -0.94
C ASP A 65 24.02 -0.74 -1.92
N THR A 66 24.59 -1.84 -2.42
CA THR A 66 23.89 -2.73 -3.35
C THR A 66 22.64 -3.37 -2.76
N LEU A 67 22.56 -3.50 -1.45
CA LEU A 67 21.35 -3.95 -0.76
C LEU A 67 20.19 -2.91 -0.84
N ASP A 68 20.51 -1.66 -1.15
CA ASP A 68 19.53 -0.59 -1.37
C ASP A 68 19.17 -0.38 -2.86
N MET A 69 19.76 -1.21 -3.76
CA MET A 69 19.48 -1.13 -5.19
C MET A 69 17.99 -1.33 -5.46
N ASP A 70 17.41 -0.37 -6.22
CA ASP A 70 16.04 -0.41 -6.71
C ASP A 70 14.98 -0.49 -5.58
N LYS A 71 15.33 0.03 -4.39
CA LYS A 71 14.41 0.21 -3.27
C LYS A 71 13.88 1.63 -3.21
N PHE A 72 12.58 1.76 -2.95
CA PHE A 72 11.87 3.03 -2.87
C PHE A 72 11.17 3.15 -1.53
N LYS A 73 11.02 4.39 -1.04
CA LYS A 73 10.36 4.65 0.24
C LYS A 73 8.93 4.09 0.23
N VAL A 74 8.60 3.32 1.25
CA VAL A 74 7.23 2.86 1.51
C VAL A 74 6.35 4.09 1.75
N PRO A 75 5.37 4.38 0.87
CA PRO A 75 4.51 5.55 1.05
C PRO A 75 3.50 5.33 2.18
N SER A 76 2.99 6.43 2.73
CA SER A 76 1.78 6.35 3.54
C SER A 76 0.59 5.98 2.65
N LEU A 77 -0.32 5.15 3.18
CA LEU A 77 -1.59 4.87 2.50
C LEU A 77 -2.72 5.82 2.94
N ARG A 78 -2.41 6.80 3.80
CA ARG A 78 -3.37 7.87 4.09
C ARG A 78 -3.72 8.62 2.82
N ASN A 79 -5.00 8.81 2.57
CA ASN A 79 -5.53 9.45 1.36
C ASN A 79 -5.17 8.73 0.05
N VAL A 80 -4.85 7.44 0.10
CA VAL A 80 -4.40 6.68 -1.07
C VAL A 80 -5.39 6.73 -2.23
N GLU A 81 -6.71 6.76 -1.96
CA GLU A 81 -7.76 6.91 -2.97
C GLU A 81 -7.62 8.20 -3.80
N LEU A 82 -7.03 9.26 -3.21
CA LEU A 82 -6.91 10.58 -3.82
C LEU A 82 -5.54 10.84 -4.45
N THR A 83 -4.57 9.97 -4.21
CA THR A 83 -3.16 10.22 -4.57
C THR A 83 -2.66 9.36 -5.73
N TYR A 84 -3.55 9.05 -6.68
CA TYR A 84 -3.15 8.45 -7.96
C TYR A 84 -2.32 9.45 -8.81
N PRO A 85 -1.45 8.97 -9.73
CA PRO A 85 -1.12 7.57 -10.03
C PRO A 85 -0.21 6.94 -8.98
N TYR A 86 -0.26 5.60 -8.91
CA TYR A 86 0.42 4.79 -7.91
C TYR A 86 1.80 4.32 -8.35
N MET A 87 2.58 3.78 -7.40
CA MET A 87 3.98 3.40 -7.46
C MET A 87 4.92 4.63 -7.50
N HIS A 88 6.23 4.40 -7.35
CA HIS A 88 7.22 5.48 -7.30
C HIS A 88 7.28 6.33 -8.59
N ASN A 89 6.87 5.77 -9.70
CA ASN A 89 6.91 6.41 -11.02
C ASN A 89 5.52 6.61 -11.66
N GLY A 90 4.45 6.36 -10.90
CA GLY A 90 3.09 6.50 -11.42
C GLY A 90 2.65 5.42 -12.41
N ALA A 91 3.23 4.21 -12.32
CA ALA A 91 2.99 3.12 -13.28
C ALA A 91 1.53 2.64 -13.32
N PHE A 92 0.76 2.82 -12.25
CA PHE A 92 -0.62 2.34 -12.15
C PHE A 92 -1.58 3.49 -11.88
N SER A 93 -2.71 3.45 -12.58
CA SER A 93 -3.74 4.49 -12.48
C SER A 93 -4.85 4.16 -11.48
N THR A 94 -5.01 2.88 -11.11
CA THR A 94 -6.11 2.40 -10.27
C THR A 94 -5.62 1.55 -9.11
N LEU A 95 -6.42 1.49 -8.03
CA LEU A 95 -6.18 0.54 -6.93
C LEU A 95 -6.34 -0.92 -7.38
N ASP A 96 -7.13 -1.18 -8.41
CA ASP A 96 -7.25 -2.52 -9.00
C ASP A 96 -5.92 -2.97 -9.61
N ASP A 97 -5.22 -2.10 -10.32
CA ASP A 97 -3.89 -2.39 -10.87
C ASP A 97 -2.88 -2.68 -9.75
N VAL A 98 -2.94 -1.89 -8.66
CA VAL A 98 -2.09 -2.09 -7.48
C VAL A 98 -2.35 -3.44 -6.83
N ILE A 99 -3.62 -3.80 -6.60
CA ILE A 99 -4.00 -5.08 -6.00
C ILE A 99 -3.59 -6.23 -6.92
N ALA A 100 -3.81 -6.11 -8.24
CA ALA A 100 -3.41 -7.13 -9.22
C ALA A 100 -1.89 -7.34 -9.22
N HIS A 101 -1.11 -6.26 -9.12
CA HIS A 101 0.35 -6.36 -9.00
C HIS A 101 0.78 -7.15 -7.76
N TYR A 102 0.27 -6.79 -6.58
CA TYR A 102 0.61 -7.51 -5.35
C TYR A 102 0.09 -8.95 -5.34
N SER A 103 -1.11 -9.19 -5.90
CA SER A 103 -1.69 -10.53 -6.05
C SER A 103 -0.82 -11.44 -6.91
N SER A 104 -0.18 -10.90 -7.95
CA SER A 104 0.78 -11.66 -8.76
C SER A 104 2.09 -12.01 -8.04
N GLY A 105 2.37 -11.39 -6.89
CA GLY A 105 3.66 -11.48 -6.20
C GLY A 105 4.76 -10.58 -6.79
N GLY A 106 4.41 -9.72 -7.75
CA GLY A 106 5.37 -8.84 -8.45
C GLY A 106 6.35 -9.60 -9.33
N LYS A 107 7.26 -8.86 -9.95
CA LYS A 107 8.35 -9.42 -10.77
C LYS A 107 9.50 -9.92 -9.89
N GLU A 108 10.26 -10.87 -10.39
CA GLU A 108 11.47 -11.32 -9.69
C GLU A 108 12.56 -10.24 -9.71
N HIS A 109 13.17 -10.03 -8.55
CA HIS A 109 14.27 -9.10 -8.39
C HIS A 109 15.13 -9.51 -7.19
N PRO A 110 16.49 -9.40 -7.25
CA PRO A 110 17.36 -9.81 -6.14
C PRO A 110 17.04 -9.14 -4.80
N ASN A 111 16.62 -7.88 -4.83
CA ASN A 111 16.27 -7.10 -3.63
C ASN A 111 14.75 -7.03 -3.36
N LYS A 112 13.93 -7.82 -4.07
CA LYS A 112 12.49 -7.87 -3.80
C LYS A 112 12.23 -8.28 -2.35
N ASN A 113 11.36 -7.56 -1.67
CA ASN A 113 10.98 -7.92 -0.30
C ASN A 113 10.32 -9.30 -0.28
N SER A 114 10.85 -10.20 0.55
CA SER A 114 10.42 -11.60 0.64
C SER A 114 8.98 -11.79 1.15
N LEU A 115 8.38 -10.75 1.70
CA LEU A 115 6.96 -10.76 2.09
C LEU A 115 6.02 -10.63 0.88
N ILE A 116 6.52 -10.15 -0.27
CA ILE A 116 5.72 -10.02 -1.49
C ILE A 116 5.67 -11.35 -2.20
N LYS A 117 4.57 -12.06 -1.99
CA LYS A 117 4.29 -13.39 -2.54
C LYS A 117 2.92 -13.38 -3.22
N PRO A 118 2.70 -14.25 -4.22
CA PRO A 118 1.40 -14.37 -4.83
C PRO A 118 0.31 -14.73 -3.80
N PHE A 119 -0.88 -14.19 -4.03
CA PHE A 119 -2.08 -14.54 -3.27
C PHE A 119 -3.32 -14.41 -4.17
N ASP A 120 -4.39 -15.07 -3.79
CA ASP A 120 -5.67 -14.99 -4.48
C ASP A 120 -6.70 -14.31 -3.58
N LEU A 121 -7.52 -13.45 -4.18
CA LEU A 121 -8.70 -12.84 -3.56
C LEU A 121 -9.89 -13.02 -4.52
N SER A 122 -11.03 -13.36 -3.98
CA SER A 122 -12.31 -13.25 -4.69
C SER A 122 -12.62 -11.78 -5.02
N GLU A 123 -13.53 -11.54 -5.96
CA GLU A 123 -13.97 -10.17 -6.29
C GLU A 123 -14.61 -9.43 -5.11
N GLY A 124 -15.26 -10.18 -4.20
CA GLY A 124 -15.77 -9.63 -2.95
C GLY A 124 -14.66 -9.12 -2.04
N GLU A 125 -13.64 -9.94 -1.80
CA GLU A 125 -12.49 -9.58 -0.97
C GLU A 125 -11.66 -8.43 -1.56
N LYS A 126 -11.49 -8.39 -2.87
CA LYS A 126 -10.87 -7.23 -3.56
C LYS A 126 -11.68 -5.95 -3.32
N THR A 127 -13.00 -6.05 -3.36
CA THR A 127 -13.90 -4.93 -3.09
C THR A 127 -13.77 -4.47 -1.64
N ASP A 128 -13.76 -5.40 -0.69
CA ASP A 128 -13.61 -5.12 0.73
C ASP A 128 -12.26 -4.44 1.03
N LEU A 129 -11.17 -4.96 0.46
CA LEU A 129 -9.84 -4.37 0.58
C LEU A 129 -9.80 -2.94 0.03
N LYS A 130 -10.39 -2.68 -1.14
CA LYS A 130 -10.50 -1.31 -1.70
C LYS A 130 -11.32 -0.39 -0.80
N ASN A 131 -12.43 -0.86 -0.27
CA ASN A 131 -13.26 -0.06 0.63
C ASN A 131 -12.50 0.31 1.92
N PHE A 132 -11.74 -0.62 2.47
CA PHE A 132 -10.82 -0.30 3.57
C PHE A 132 -9.80 0.79 3.18
N LEU A 133 -9.12 0.66 2.04
CA LEU A 133 -8.16 1.67 1.58
C LEU A 133 -8.81 3.05 1.41
N ARG A 134 -10.05 3.10 0.93
CA ARG A 134 -10.87 4.34 0.85
C ARG A 134 -11.18 4.92 2.22
N ALA A 135 -11.43 4.07 3.22
CA ALA A 135 -11.68 4.52 4.60
C ALA A 135 -10.46 5.19 5.28
N LEU A 136 -9.28 5.15 4.64
CA LEU A 136 -8.08 5.90 5.06
C LEU A 136 -8.09 7.35 4.54
N THR A 137 -9.12 7.76 3.81
CA THR A 137 -9.26 9.13 3.30
C THR A 137 -9.73 10.07 4.40
N ASP A 138 -9.01 11.16 4.59
CA ASP A 138 -9.41 12.28 5.45
C ASP A 138 -9.95 13.42 4.58
N THR A 139 -11.26 13.60 4.61
CA THR A 139 -11.95 14.68 3.89
C THR A 139 -12.03 15.98 4.68
N SER A 140 -11.69 15.98 5.96
CA SER A 140 -11.74 17.20 6.80
C SER A 140 -10.74 18.25 6.31
N TYR A 141 -9.61 17.81 5.78
CA TYR A 141 -8.61 18.64 5.15
C TYR A 141 -9.14 19.39 3.91
N MET A 142 -10.05 18.78 3.14
CA MET A 142 -10.57 19.38 1.90
C MET A 142 -11.61 20.48 2.15
N SER A 143 -12.25 20.49 3.31
CA SER A 143 -13.25 21.51 3.67
C SER A 143 -12.66 22.88 4.01
N GLY A 144 -11.34 22.96 4.25
CA GLY A 144 -10.64 24.21 4.57
C GLY A 144 -10.19 25.03 3.36
N PHE A 145 -10.37 24.54 2.13
CA PHE A 145 -9.95 25.21 0.89
C PHE A 145 -11.11 25.76 0.05
N ARG A 146 -12.22 26.13 0.68
CA ARG A 146 -13.33 26.86 0.03
C ARG A 146 -13.27 28.32 0.34
#